data_9ffa27fb0d08cf498a7338076d8fc16f
#
_entry.id   9ffa27fb0d08cf498a7338076d8fc16f
#
_cell.length_a   1.000
_cell.length_b   1.000
_cell.length_c   1.000
_cell.angle_alpha   90.00
_cell.angle_beta   90.00
_cell.angle_gamma   90.00
#
_symmetry.space_group_name_H-M   'P 1'
#
loop_
_entity.id
_entity.type
_entity.pdbx_description
1 polymer ?
#
loop_
_entity_poly.entity_id
_entity_poly.type
_entity_poly.pdbx_seq_one_letter_code
_entity_poly.pdbx_strand_id
1 'polypeptide(L)'
;MNKEKRLKYAMVGGGKGSFIGPIHRMAIRMDDLADLVDGCYSHTDDWRDLIARCRGKIDFLAVCTPNSSHYEITKAALEAGMDVLCEKPLSMTLDEATELERLARRKRRVLGIPFTYSGFPMVKLARDLVKRGELGKIDKVVLEYSQGSFRKIDFSKPLDKRNAWKMDPKKAGPSCVVADIGVHGFHLIEHVTGLEVRQVLADLSSFAPGNRLDDDASMLLRLSGGAKAMFTVSKVATGEENGVRLRVYGDKASLYWNQEENNYLSVKYPFAPERIYKRNAPYIGDLSAASKALSRIPAGHHEGFIEGFANIYREFCAAVRDRKPHDFPGAHEGVRTMRFVEAALRSNKNGNRWEKV
;
A
#
# COMPACT_ATOMS: atom_id res chain seq x y z
N MET A 1 -11.52 31.15 4.07
CA MET A 1 -11.32 29.85 3.39
C MET A 1 -12.71 29.30 3.09
N ASN A 2 -13.10 29.18 1.81
CA ASN A 2 -14.32 28.43 1.46
C ASN A 2 -14.14 27.01 1.94
N LYS A 3 -14.98 26.53 2.88
CA LYS A 3 -15.01 25.11 3.24
C LYS A 3 -15.44 24.35 1.99
N GLU A 4 -14.50 23.60 1.41
CA GLU A 4 -14.84 22.66 0.34
C GLU A 4 -15.97 21.74 0.82
N LYS A 5 -16.94 21.48 -0.04
CA LYS A 5 -18.05 20.57 0.30
C LYS A 5 -17.49 19.18 0.62
N ARG A 6 -17.81 18.67 1.81
CA ARG A 6 -17.42 17.30 2.21
C ARG A 6 -18.05 16.28 1.26
N LEU A 7 -17.26 15.30 0.89
CA LEU A 7 -17.76 14.16 0.13
C LEU A 7 -18.65 13.27 1.01
N LYS A 8 -19.44 12.43 0.40
CA LYS A 8 -20.24 11.40 1.09
C LYS A 8 -19.69 10.03 0.71
N TYR A 9 -19.48 9.15 1.69
CA TYR A 9 -19.03 7.80 1.40
C TYR A 9 -19.82 6.75 2.18
N ALA A 10 -19.80 5.55 1.65
CA ALA A 10 -20.22 4.35 2.35
C ALA A 10 -19.05 3.39 2.50
N MET A 11 -19.16 2.43 3.42
CA MET A 11 -18.09 1.45 3.69
C MET A 11 -18.64 0.03 3.69
N VAL A 12 -17.95 -0.88 3.00
CA VAL A 12 -18.19 -2.33 3.07
C VAL A 12 -17.04 -2.98 3.81
N GLY A 13 -17.34 -3.77 4.83
CA GLY A 13 -16.35 -4.33 5.75
C GLY A 13 -15.89 -3.33 6.81
N GLY A 14 -14.82 -3.67 7.50
CA GLY A 14 -14.26 -2.77 8.53
C GLY A 14 -15.10 -2.65 9.82
N GLY A 15 -16.00 -3.59 10.10
CA GLY A 15 -16.84 -3.65 11.29
C GLY A 15 -16.09 -4.08 12.56
N LYS A 16 -16.85 -4.53 13.58
CA LYS A 16 -16.32 -4.95 14.88
C LYS A 16 -15.26 -6.06 14.73
N GLY A 17 -14.09 -5.87 15.32
CA GLY A 17 -12.94 -6.79 15.25
C GLY A 17 -12.04 -6.61 14.02
N SER A 18 -12.37 -5.69 13.10
CA SER A 18 -11.47 -5.30 12.01
C SER A 18 -10.39 -4.35 12.53
N PHE A 19 -9.14 -4.61 12.14
CA PHE A 19 -8.04 -3.68 12.39
C PHE A 19 -8.13 -2.45 11.47
N ILE A 20 -8.37 -2.68 10.17
CA ILE A 20 -8.20 -1.62 9.16
C ILE A 20 -9.40 -0.66 9.09
N GLY A 21 -10.62 -1.12 9.38
CA GLY A 21 -11.81 -0.27 9.29
C GLY A 21 -11.78 0.98 10.19
N PRO A 22 -11.41 0.87 11.47
CA PRO A 22 -11.17 2.05 12.33
C PRO A 22 -10.10 2.99 11.77
N ILE A 23 -9.02 2.45 11.20
CA ILE A 23 -7.94 3.24 10.57
C ILE A 23 -8.48 4.09 9.42
N HIS A 24 -9.25 3.49 8.50
CA HIS A 24 -9.91 4.24 7.43
C HIS A 24 -10.75 5.40 7.95
N ARG A 25 -11.60 5.12 8.95
CA ARG A 25 -12.49 6.16 9.53
C ARG A 25 -11.71 7.28 10.22
N MET A 26 -10.63 6.96 10.93
CA MET A 26 -9.75 7.98 11.54
C MET A 26 -9.06 8.81 10.47
N ALA A 27 -8.48 8.18 9.45
CA ALA A 27 -7.76 8.85 8.39
C ALA A 27 -8.65 9.83 7.59
N ILE A 28 -9.87 9.42 7.23
CA ILE A 28 -10.82 10.28 6.51
C ILE A 28 -11.23 11.49 7.36
N ARG A 29 -11.44 11.28 8.66
CA ARG A 29 -11.85 12.35 9.58
C ARG A 29 -10.75 13.36 9.89
N MET A 30 -9.48 12.96 9.78
CA MET A 30 -8.34 13.79 10.15
C MET A 30 -8.32 15.14 9.42
N ASP A 31 -8.66 15.14 8.14
CA ASP A 31 -8.72 16.35 7.30
C ASP A 31 -10.16 16.76 6.95
N ASP A 32 -11.15 16.21 7.63
CA ASP A 32 -12.57 16.52 7.44
C ASP A 32 -13.07 16.34 5.99
N LEU A 33 -12.55 15.32 5.29
CA LEU A 33 -12.68 15.16 3.84
C LEU A 33 -14.05 14.65 3.40
N ALA A 34 -14.65 13.73 4.18
CA ALA A 34 -15.87 13.07 3.80
C ALA A 34 -16.69 12.58 5.02
N ASP A 35 -18.00 12.47 4.82
CA ASP A 35 -18.97 11.96 5.78
C ASP A 35 -19.33 10.52 5.49
N LEU A 36 -19.22 9.64 6.49
CA LEU A 36 -19.75 8.29 6.44
C LEU A 36 -21.28 8.34 6.56
N VAL A 37 -21.96 8.00 5.50
CA VAL A 37 -23.44 8.08 5.45
C VAL A 37 -24.14 6.74 5.55
N ASP A 38 -23.46 5.63 5.21
CA ASP A 38 -23.99 4.27 5.27
C ASP A 38 -22.87 3.23 5.36
N GLY A 39 -23.18 1.98 5.69
CA GLY A 39 -22.20 0.90 5.74
C GLY A 39 -22.80 -0.50 5.84
N CYS A 40 -22.02 -1.48 5.39
CA CYS A 40 -22.26 -2.90 5.51
C CYS A 40 -21.10 -3.51 6.30
N TYR A 41 -21.31 -3.82 7.58
CA TYR A 41 -20.26 -4.16 8.52
C TYR A 41 -20.28 -5.60 9.02
N SER A 42 -21.33 -6.34 8.73
CA SER A 42 -21.53 -7.71 9.17
C SER A 42 -21.76 -8.66 7.99
N HIS A 43 -21.62 -9.96 8.25
CA HIS A 43 -21.94 -10.99 7.25
C HIS A 43 -23.45 -11.16 6.99
N THR A 44 -24.28 -10.55 7.84
CA THR A 44 -25.75 -10.55 7.69
C THR A 44 -26.23 -9.41 6.80
N ASP A 45 -25.37 -8.41 6.54
CA ASP A 45 -25.69 -7.29 5.67
C ASP A 45 -25.30 -7.64 4.23
N ASP A 46 -26.20 -7.42 3.27
CA ASP A 46 -25.85 -7.58 1.86
C ASP A 46 -25.25 -6.29 1.30
N TRP A 47 -24.01 -6.35 0.86
CA TRP A 47 -23.33 -5.23 0.23
C TRP A 47 -23.99 -4.81 -1.11
N ARG A 48 -24.73 -5.71 -1.77
CA ARG A 48 -25.47 -5.41 -3.00
C ARG A 48 -26.61 -4.43 -2.71
N ASP A 49 -27.31 -4.65 -1.61
CA ASP A 49 -28.35 -3.73 -1.13
C ASP A 49 -27.77 -2.37 -0.76
N LEU A 50 -26.58 -2.35 -0.12
CA LEU A 50 -25.87 -1.09 0.16
C LEU A 50 -25.56 -0.33 -1.13
N ILE A 51 -24.98 -0.98 -2.13
CA ILE A 51 -24.68 -0.35 -3.42
C ILE A 51 -25.95 0.18 -4.09
N ALA A 52 -27.03 -0.60 -4.09
CA ALA A 52 -28.30 -0.20 -4.70
C ALA A 52 -28.90 1.04 -4.03
N ARG A 53 -28.99 1.06 -2.68
CA ARG A 53 -29.58 2.20 -1.94
C ARG A 53 -28.70 3.45 -1.92
N CYS A 54 -27.37 3.30 -2.09
CA CYS A 54 -26.40 4.40 -2.12
C CYS A 54 -26.15 4.97 -3.52
N ARG A 55 -26.68 4.33 -4.57
CA ARG A 55 -26.47 4.77 -5.96
C ARG A 55 -26.91 6.23 -6.17
N GLY A 56 -26.01 7.07 -6.66
CA GLY A 56 -26.23 8.49 -6.88
C GLY A 56 -26.34 9.34 -5.59
N LYS A 57 -26.13 8.76 -4.41
CA LYS A 57 -26.23 9.44 -3.11
C LYS A 57 -24.88 9.61 -2.41
N ILE A 58 -23.87 8.84 -2.83
CA ILE A 58 -22.50 8.90 -2.31
C ILE A 58 -21.53 9.21 -3.44
N ASP A 59 -20.39 9.78 -3.08
CA ASP A 59 -19.31 10.08 -4.00
C ASP A 59 -18.38 8.89 -4.21
N PHE A 60 -18.10 8.11 -3.14
CA PHE A 60 -17.27 6.91 -3.24
C PHE A 60 -17.64 5.82 -2.23
N LEU A 61 -17.19 4.59 -2.54
CA LEU A 61 -17.28 3.43 -1.67
C LEU A 61 -15.88 3.07 -1.15
N ALA A 62 -15.72 2.86 0.17
CA ALA A 62 -14.54 2.27 0.77
C ALA A 62 -14.74 0.76 0.98
N VAL A 63 -13.87 -0.07 0.41
CA VAL A 63 -13.93 -1.55 0.50
C VAL A 63 -12.84 -2.03 1.44
N CYS A 64 -13.23 -2.57 2.59
CA CYS A 64 -12.36 -2.99 3.70
C CYS A 64 -12.67 -4.43 4.15
N THR A 65 -12.93 -5.30 3.21
CA THR A 65 -13.29 -6.72 3.42
C THR A 65 -12.05 -7.63 3.31
N PRO A 66 -12.15 -8.95 3.54
CA PRO A 66 -11.12 -9.91 3.12
C PRO A 66 -10.93 -9.91 1.59
N ASN A 67 -9.72 -10.25 1.15
CA ASN A 67 -9.28 -10.16 -0.25
C ASN A 67 -10.25 -10.82 -1.25
N SER A 68 -10.84 -11.96 -0.87
CA SER A 68 -11.75 -12.74 -1.74
C SER A 68 -13.00 -12.00 -2.21
N SER A 69 -13.36 -10.90 -1.58
CA SER A 69 -14.55 -10.12 -1.95
C SER A 69 -14.24 -8.76 -2.56
N HIS A 70 -12.95 -8.37 -2.65
CA HIS A 70 -12.55 -7.08 -3.21
C HIS A 70 -13.04 -6.90 -4.65
N TYR A 71 -12.81 -7.92 -5.49
CA TYR A 71 -13.17 -7.86 -6.91
C TYR A 71 -14.67 -7.64 -7.13
N GLU A 72 -15.52 -8.50 -6.57
CA GLU A 72 -16.97 -8.43 -6.80
C GLU A 72 -17.57 -7.11 -6.32
N ILE A 73 -17.18 -6.67 -5.10
CA ILE A 73 -17.71 -5.44 -4.51
C ILE A 73 -17.23 -4.22 -5.31
N THR A 74 -15.94 -4.15 -5.64
CA THR A 74 -15.36 -3.05 -6.41
C THR A 74 -15.96 -2.97 -7.81
N LYS A 75 -16.13 -4.12 -8.48
CA LYS A 75 -16.76 -4.20 -9.80
C LYS A 75 -18.18 -3.65 -9.78
N ALA A 76 -19.01 -4.14 -8.86
CA ALA A 76 -20.41 -3.70 -8.72
C ALA A 76 -20.52 -2.19 -8.41
N ALA A 77 -19.64 -1.66 -7.55
CA ALA A 77 -19.60 -0.23 -7.23
C ALA A 77 -19.22 0.63 -8.45
N LEU A 78 -18.20 0.22 -9.20
CA LEU A 78 -17.78 0.91 -10.44
C LEU A 78 -18.89 0.84 -11.50
N GLU A 79 -19.57 -0.29 -11.64
CA GLU A 79 -20.72 -0.46 -12.56
C GLU A 79 -21.90 0.44 -12.15
N ALA A 80 -22.13 0.61 -10.86
CA ALA A 80 -23.13 1.52 -10.31
C ALA A 80 -22.74 3.00 -10.44
N GLY A 81 -21.53 3.30 -10.95
CA GLY A 81 -21.03 4.67 -11.18
C GLY A 81 -20.44 5.34 -9.96
N MET A 82 -20.02 4.58 -8.95
CA MET A 82 -19.30 5.07 -7.77
C MET A 82 -17.80 5.10 -8.01
N ASP A 83 -17.09 6.04 -7.41
CA ASP A 83 -15.66 5.96 -7.23
C ASP A 83 -15.35 4.99 -6.08
N VAL A 84 -14.18 4.36 -6.06
CA VAL A 84 -13.86 3.31 -5.08
C VAL A 84 -12.46 3.48 -4.52
N LEU A 85 -12.31 3.40 -3.21
CA LEU A 85 -11.04 3.09 -2.56
C LEU A 85 -11.12 1.65 -2.03
N CYS A 86 -10.36 0.74 -2.65
CA CYS A 86 -10.35 -0.67 -2.31
C CYS A 86 -9.07 -1.03 -1.57
N GLU A 87 -9.17 -1.76 -0.45
CA GLU A 87 -8.02 -2.29 0.26
C GLU A 87 -7.15 -3.20 -0.64
N LYS A 88 -5.89 -3.25 -0.27
CA LYS A 88 -4.89 -4.10 -0.95
C LYS A 88 -4.93 -5.54 -0.39
N PRO A 89 -4.52 -6.54 -1.18
CA PRO A 89 -4.32 -6.48 -2.62
C PRO A 89 -5.64 -6.20 -3.34
N LEU A 90 -5.59 -5.59 -4.53
CA LEU A 90 -6.79 -5.15 -5.26
C LEU A 90 -7.77 -6.30 -5.54
N SER A 91 -7.27 -7.52 -5.71
CA SER A 91 -8.04 -8.71 -6.06
C SER A 91 -7.29 -10.00 -5.68
N MET A 92 -7.87 -11.15 -5.99
CA MET A 92 -7.24 -12.46 -5.80
C MET A 92 -6.32 -12.86 -6.96
N THR A 93 -6.59 -12.36 -8.17
CA THR A 93 -5.87 -12.70 -9.40
C THR A 93 -5.49 -11.48 -10.21
N LEU A 94 -4.51 -11.60 -11.10
CA LEU A 94 -4.10 -10.55 -12.03
C LEU A 94 -5.21 -10.23 -13.04
N ASP A 95 -5.97 -11.22 -13.49
CA ASP A 95 -7.05 -11.03 -14.44
C ASP A 95 -8.16 -10.16 -13.85
N GLU A 96 -8.57 -10.43 -12.60
CA GLU A 96 -9.52 -9.61 -11.86
C GLU A 96 -9.03 -8.16 -11.71
N ALA A 97 -7.77 -7.96 -11.28
CA ALA A 97 -7.19 -6.62 -11.16
C ALA A 97 -7.20 -5.86 -12.49
N THR A 98 -6.83 -6.55 -13.57
CA THR A 98 -6.81 -5.99 -14.94
C THR A 98 -8.21 -5.61 -15.41
N GLU A 99 -9.22 -6.43 -15.10
CA GLU A 99 -10.62 -6.12 -15.42
C GLU A 99 -11.08 -4.87 -14.66
N LEU A 100 -10.78 -4.76 -13.35
CA LEU A 100 -11.12 -3.58 -12.54
C LEU A 100 -10.48 -2.30 -13.08
N GLU A 101 -9.20 -2.34 -13.47
CA GLU A 101 -8.53 -1.19 -14.09
C GLU A 101 -9.24 -0.77 -15.38
N ARG A 102 -9.52 -1.72 -16.28
CA ARG A 102 -10.24 -1.45 -17.54
C ARG A 102 -11.64 -0.90 -17.28
N LEU A 103 -12.35 -1.46 -16.30
CA LEU A 103 -13.70 -1.02 -15.93
C LEU A 103 -13.69 0.40 -15.37
N ALA A 104 -12.80 0.72 -14.41
CA ALA A 104 -12.66 2.06 -13.84
C ALA A 104 -12.40 3.09 -14.95
N ARG A 105 -11.46 2.81 -15.87
CA ARG A 105 -11.16 3.66 -17.02
C ARG A 105 -12.38 3.84 -17.94
N ARG A 106 -13.06 2.75 -18.31
CA ARG A 106 -14.25 2.79 -19.19
C ARG A 106 -15.39 3.59 -18.57
N LYS A 107 -15.59 3.44 -17.26
CA LYS A 107 -16.63 4.15 -16.51
C LYS A 107 -16.21 5.56 -16.08
N ARG A 108 -14.96 5.97 -16.34
CA ARG A 108 -14.37 7.24 -15.88
C ARG A 108 -14.54 7.43 -14.37
N ARG A 109 -14.24 6.36 -13.60
CA ARG A 109 -14.27 6.34 -12.13
C ARG A 109 -12.88 6.29 -11.56
N VAL A 110 -12.72 6.92 -10.41
CA VAL A 110 -11.49 6.87 -9.64
C VAL A 110 -11.46 5.54 -8.88
N LEU A 111 -10.38 4.78 -9.04
CA LEU A 111 -10.11 3.56 -8.27
C LEU A 111 -8.77 3.74 -7.57
N GLY A 112 -8.79 3.93 -6.25
CA GLY A 112 -7.62 4.08 -5.40
C GLY A 112 -7.33 2.82 -4.60
N ILE A 113 -6.05 2.58 -4.31
CA ILE A 113 -5.58 1.50 -3.45
C ILE A 113 -4.69 2.10 -2.36
N PRO A 114 -4.95 1.85 -1.05
CA PRO A 114 -4.22 2.50 0.03
C PRO A 114 -2.88 1.83 0.31
N PHE A 115 -1.91 1.94 -0.61
CA PHE A 115 -0.52 1.62 -0.31
C PHE A 115 0.08 2.69 0.60
N THR A 116 -0.25 2.59 1.89
CA THR A 116 -0.08 3.62 2.92
C THR A 116 1.30 4.25 2.95
N TYR A 117 2.37 3.47 2.72
CA TYR A 117 3.75 3.98 2.83
C TYR A 117 4.07 5.07 1.80
N SER A 118 3.42 5.10 0.65
CA SER A 118 3.57 6.20 -0.31
C SER A 118 2.93 7.52 0.16
N GLY A 119 2.08 7.49 1.18
CA GLY A 119 1.48 8.68 1.79
C GLY A 119 2.37 9.36 2.84
N PHE A 120 3.49 8.75 3.26
CA PHE A 120 4.40 9.37 4.21
C PHE A 120 5.18 10.53 3.57
N PRO A 121 5.22 11.72 4.21
CA PRO A 121 5.92 12.89 3.66
C PRO A 121 7.38 12.62 3.32
N MET A 122 8.11 11.85 4.15
CA MET A 122 9.53 11.56 3.90
C MET A 122 9.72 10.55 2.75
N VAL A 123 8.74 9.72 2.45
CA VAL A 123 8.74 8.86 1.24
C VAL A 123 8.52 9.71 -0.02
N LYS A 124 7.64 10.72 0.04
CA LYS A 124 7.51 11.70 -1.06
C LYS A 124 8.82 12.49 -1.28
N LEU A 125 9.49 12.89 -0.18
CA LEU A 125 10.80 13.50 -0.28
C LEU A 125 11.83 12.57 -0.91
N ALA A 126 11.90 11.31 -0.48
CA ALA A 126 12.80 10.31 -1.05
C ALA A 126 12.62 10.18 -2.56
N ARG A 127 11.37 10.02 -3.02
CA ARG A 127 11.02 9.98 -4.44
C ARG A 127 11.47 11.24 -5.19
N ASP A 128 11.18 12.42 -4.63
CA ASP A 128 11.47 13.68 -5.29
C ASP A 128 12.99 13.95 -5.37
N LEU A 129 13.79 13.52 -4.36
CA LEU A 129 15.24 13.55 -4.41
C LEU A 129 15.80 12.60 -5.50
N VAL A 130 15.26 11.39 -5.61
CA VAL A 130 15.62 10.47 -6.72
C VAL A 130 15.30 11.11 -8.07
N LYS A 131 14.09 11.64 -8.23
CA LYS A 131 13.64 12.29 -9.47
C LYS A 131 14.50 13.48 -9.87
N ARG A 132 15.04 14.21 -8.89
CA ARG A 132 15.98 15.34 -9.11
C ARG A 132 17.39 14.90 -9.46
N GLY A 133 17.69 13.60 -9.43
CA GLY A 133 19.02 13.06 -9.71
C GLY A 133 20.01 13.22 -8.56
N GLU A 134 19.54 13.47 -7.32
CA GLU A 134 20.40 13.61 -6.14
C GLU A 134 21.25 12.35 -5.90
N LEU A 135 20.68 11.18 -6.17
CA LEU A 135 21.37 9.90 -6.03
C LEU A 135 22.19 9.51 -7.29
N GLY A 136 22.02 10.23 -8.40
CA GLY A 136 22.57 9.81 -9.69
C GLY A 136 21.82 8.61 -10.26
N LYS A 137 22.53 7.73 -10.99
CA LYS A 137 21.99 6.48 -11.52
C LYS A 137 21.77 5.49 -10.37
N ILE A 138 20.58 4.93 -10.25
CA ILE A 138 20.29 3.91 -9.24
C ILE A 138 20.87 2.56 -9.69
N ASP A 139 21.68 1.96 -8.82
CA ASP A 139 22.32 0.67 -9.04
C ASP A 139 21.66 -0.44 -8.21
N LYS A 140 21.30 -0.13 -6.96
CA LYS A 140 20.79 -1.15 -6.02
C LYS A 140 19.72 -0.60 -5.07
N VAL A 141 18.75 -1.45 -4.78
CA VAL A 141 17.75 -1.23 -3.72
C VAL A 141 17.81 -2.39 -2.73
N VAL A 142 17.67 -2.10 -1.44
CA VAL A 142 17.43 -3.10 -0.39
C VAL A 142 16.17 -2.70 0.34
N LEU A 143 15.17 -3.59 0.35
CA LEU A 143 13.94 -3.40 1.11
C LEU A 143 13.69 -4.61 2.00
N GLU A 144 13.42 -4.33 3.26
CA GLU A 144 13.02 -5.30 4.27
C GLU A 144 11.65 -4.89 4.80
N TYR A 145 10.72 -5.84 4.90
CA TYR A 145 9.47 -5.65 5.62
C TYR A 145 9.25 -6.82 6.57
N SER A 146 9.70 -6.63 7.79
CA SER A 146 9.73 -7.67 8.82
C SER A 146 8.67 -7.43 9.90
N GLN A 147 7.90 -8.47 10.18
CA GLN A 147 6.93 -8.55 11.26
C GLN A 147 7.08 -9.87 12.02
N GLY A 148 6.93 -9.85 13.34
CA GLY A 148 6.87 -11.06 14.19
C GLY A 148 5.42 -11.48 14.50
N SER A 149 4.44 -11.03 13.72
CA SER A 149 3.02 -11.16 14.06
C SER A 149 2.55 -12.62 14.21
N PHE A 150 3.08 -13.55 13.40
CA PHE A 150 2.72 -14.98 13.51
C PHE A 150 3.43 -15.70 14.66
N ARG A 151 4.52 -15.15 15.20
CA ARG A 151 5.16 -15.66 16.42
C ARG A 151 4.38 -15.34 17.71
N LYS A 152 3.43 -14.40 17.62
CA LYS A 152 2.53 -14.03 18.72
C LYS A 152 1.25 -14.88 18.76
N ILE A 153 1.05 -15.81 17.82
CA ILE A 153 -0.14 -16.67 17.71
C ILE A 153 0.11 -17.97 18.50
N ASP A 154 -0.83 -18.30 19.40
CA ASP A 154 -0.89 -19.61 20.05
C ASP A 154 -1.63 -20.60 19.12
N PHE A 155 -0.87 -21.35 18.35
CA PHE A 155 -1.42 -22.33 17.39
C PHE A 155 -2.02 -23.59 18.06
N SER A 156 -1.92 -23.72 19.39
CA SER A 156 -2.65 -24.78 20.13
C SER A 156 -4.14 -24.46 20.30
N LYS A 157 -4.54 -23.23 20.04
CA LYS A 157 -5.91 -22.72 20.15
C LYS A 157 -6.51 -22.41 18.79
N PRO A 158 -7.84 -22.37 18.66
CA PRO A 158 -8.49 -21.88 17.46
C PRO A 158 -8.04 -20.44 17.13
N LEU A 159 -7.69 -20.21 15.87
CA LEU A 159 -7.28 -18.88 15.40
C LEU A 159 -8.43 -17.87 15.56
N ASP A 160 -8.10 -16.67 16.00
CA ASP A 160 -9.03 -15.56 15.98
C ASP A 160 -9.45 -15.20 14.54
N LYS A 161 -10.56 -14.49 14.41
CA LYS A 161 -11.10 -14.12 13.08
C LYS A 161 -10.11 -13.33 12.22
N ARG A 162 -9.23 -12.52 12.84
CA ARG A 162 -8.26 -11.68 12.16
C ARG A 162 -7.13 -12.51 11.52
N ASN A 163 -6.70 -13.55 12.20
CA ASN A 163 -5.60 -14.40 11.73
C ASN A 163 -6.13 -15.54 10.85
N ALA A 164 -7.29 -16.11 11.19
CA ALA A 164 -7.87 -17.24 10.47
C ALA A 164 -8.08 -16.97 8.97
N TRP A 165 -8.58 -15.79 8.59
CA TRP A 165 -8.80 -15.51 7.17
C TRP A 165 -7.51 -15.31 6.38
N LYS A 166 -6.44 -14.81 7.04
CA LYS A 166 -5.12 -14.58 6.40
C LYS A 166 -4.40 -15.87 6.06
N MET A 167 -4.70 -16.94 6.81
CA MET A 167 -4.13 -18.29 6.59
C MET A 167 -5.05 -19.20 5.75
N ASP A 168 -6.24 -18.71 5.39
CA ASP A 168 -7.19 -19.44 4.54
C ASP A 168 -7.00 -19.06 3.07
N PRO A 169 -6.49 -19.97 2.21
CA PRO A 169 -6.28 -19.68 0.78
C PRO A 169 -7.54 -19.21 0.03
N LYS A 170 -8.74 -19.63 0.51
CA LYS A 170 -10.01 -19.21 -0.09
C LYS A 170 -10.35 -17.74 0.19
N LYS A 171 -9.76 -17.15 1.22
CA LYS A 171 -10.03 -15.77 1.66
C LYS A 171 -8.85 -14.84 1.41
N ALA A 172 -7.63 -15.30 1.69
CA ALA A 172 -6.41 -14.53 1.51
C ALA A 172 -5.90 -14.56 0.05
N GLY A 173 -6.23 -15.62 -0.69
CA GLY A 173 -5.68 -15.86 -2.01
C GLY A 173 -4.49 -16.81 -1.98
N PRO A 174 -3.70 -16.87 -3.06
CA PRO A 174 -2.66 -17.85 -3.24
C PRO A 174 -1.37 -17.57 -2.43
N SER A 175 -1.29 -16.43 -1.74
CA SER A 175 -0.15 -16.01 -0.92
C SER A 175 -0.62 -15.28 0.33
N CYS A 176 0.09 -15.46 1.44
CA CYS A 176 -0.14 -14.70 2.66
C CYS A 176 0.86 -13.53 2.78
N VAL A 177 2.17 -13.81 2.85
CA VAL A 177 3.14 -12.73 3.15
C VAL A 177 3.38 -11.83 1.95
N VAL A 178 3.51 -12.39 0.74
CA VAL A 178 3.76 -11.58 -0.46
C VAL A 178 2.54 -10.74 -0.80
N ALA A 179 1.32 -11.30 -0.72
CA ALA A 179 0.08 -10.58 -1.03
C ALA A 179 -0.37 -9.60 0.07
N ASP A 180 -0.04 -9.85 1.36
CA ASP A 180 -0.43 -8.94 2.45
C ASP A 180 0.59 -7.79 2.63
N ILE A 181 1.88 -8.10 2.84
CA ILE A 181 2.89 -7.09 3.11
C ILE A 181 3.90 -6.90 1.97
N GLY A 182 4.15 -7.91 1.16
CA GLY A 182 5.04 -7.83 -0.01
C GLY A 182 4.59 -6.81 -1.04
N VAL A 183 3.28 -6.72 -1.31
CA VAL A 183 2.72 -5.73 -2.25
C VAL A 183 3.02 -4.28 -1.84
N HIS A 184 3.10 -3.97 -0.55
CA HIS A 184 3.52 -2.65 -0.06
C HIS A 184 4.98 -2.36 -0.37
N GLY A 185 5.87 -3.34 -0.12
CA GLY A 185 7.29 -3.18 -0.39
C GLY A 185 7.59 -3.07 -1.89
N PHE A 186 6.95 -3.91 -2.71
CA PHE A 186 7.04 -3.82 -4.16
C PHE A 186 6.62 -2.43 -4.67
N HIS A 187 5.44 -1.95 -4.24
CA HIS A 187 4.96 -0.61 -4.59
C HIS A 187 5.94 0.47 -4.12
N LEU A 188 6.49 0.36 -2.92
CA LEU A 188 7.43 1.34 -2.36
C LEU A 188 8.72 1.42 -3.19
N ILE A 189 9.26 0.29 -3.66
CA ILE A 189 10.43 0.25 -4.56
C ILE A 189 10.13 1.03 -5.84
N GLU A 190 9.05 0.73 -6.55
CA GLU A 190 8.71 1.40 -7.80
C GLU A 190 8.37 2.89 -7.57
N HIS A 191 7.61 3.20 -6.50
CA HIS A 191 7.21 4.56 -6.18
C HIS A 191 8.39 5.50 -5.88
N VAL A 192 9.38 5.03 -5.10
CA VAL A 192 10.53 5.86 -4.72
C VAL A 192 11.54 5.97 -5.83
N THR A 193 11.82 4.86 -6.53
CA THR A 193 12.87 4.84 -7.55
C THR A 193 12.42 5.33 -8.92
N GLY A 194 11.12 5.25 -9.22
CA GLY A 194 10.57 5.46 -10.57
C GLY A 194 10.97 4.36 -11.55
N LEU A 195 11.59 3.26 -11.08
CA LEU A 195 12.02 2.14 -11.89
C LEU A 195 11.00 1.02 -11.81
N GLU A 196 10.68 0.41 -12.95
CA GLU A 196 9.80 -0.76 -12.99
C GLU A 196 10.56 -2.04 -12.66
N VAL A 197 10.01 -2.88 -11.81
CA VAL A 197 10.47 -4.26 -11.61
C VAL A 197 10.12 -5.08 -12.84
N ARG A 198 11.13 -5.67 -13.48
CA ARG A 198 10.98 -6.45 -14.73
C ARG A 198 10.97 -7.95 -14.49
N GLN A 199 11.74 -8.41 -13.50
CA GLN A 199 11.85 -9.84 -13.18
C GLN A 199 12.00 -10.01 -11.68
N VAL A 200 11.52 -11.16 -11.19
CA VAL A 200 11.67 -11.63 -9.81
C VAL A 200 12.20 -13.05 -9.80
N LEU A 201 13.11 -13.31 -8.86
CA LEU A 201 13.48 -14.64 -8.39
C LEU A 201 13.07 -14.68 -6.91
N ALA A 202 12.22 -15.65 -6.53
CA ALA A 202 11.62 -15.69 -5.21
C ALA A 202 11.77 -17.08 -4.58
N ASP A 203 12.10 -17.07 -3.28
CA ASP A 203 12.07 -18.22 -2.38
C ASP A 203 11.05 -17.94 -1.29
N LEU A 204 9.95 -18.71 -1.27
CA LEU A 204 8.83 -18.57 -0.35
C LEU A 204 8.80 -19.75 0.62
N SER A 205 8.63 -19.46 1.90
CA SER A 205 8.59 -20.48 2.96
C SER A 205 7.38 -20.29 3.87
N SER A 206 7.00 -21.38 4.54
CA SER A 206 5.99 -21.41 5.59
C SER A 206 6.58 -21.99 6.86
N PHE A 207 6.77 -21.19 7.88
CA PHE A 207 7.36 -21.55 9.17
C PHE A 207 6.34 -21.63 10.30
N ALA A 208 5.19 -20.99 10.17
CA ALA A 208 4.15 -21.00 11.20
C ALA A 208 3.39 -22.35 11.16
N PRO A 209 3.17 -23.00 12.34
CA PRO A 209 2.49 -24.29 12.40
C PRO A 209 1.11 -24.27 11.73
N GLY A 210 0.85 -25.25 10.85
CA GLY A 210 -0.44 -25.39 10.17
C GLY A 210 -0.75 -24.34 9.11
N ASN A 211 0.13 -23.37 8.87
CA ASN A 211 -0.01 -22.42 7.76
C ASN A 211 0.29 -23.11 6.44
N ARG A 212 -0.62 -22.97 5.47
CA ARG A 212 -0.50 -23.53 4.12
C ARG A 212 -0.05 -22.53 3.08
N LEU A 213 0.04 -21.27 3.47
CA LEU A 213 0.51 -20.16 2.64
C LEU A 213 1.91 -19.74 3.10
N ASP A 214 2.58 -18.94 2.29
CA ASP A 214 3.85 -18.32 2.62
C ASP A 214 3.70 -17.35 3.81
N ASP A 215 4.64 -17.41 4.76
CA ASP A 215 4.76 -16.43 5.84
C ASP A 215 6.15 -15.78 5.91
N ASP A 216 7.03 -16.20 5.00
CA ASP A 216 8.34 -15.62 4.75
C ASP A 216 8.67 -15.68 3.26
N ALA A 217 9.35 -14.66 2.75
CA ALA A 217 9.84 -14.65 1.37
C ALA A 217 11.12 -13.83 1.24
N SER A 218 12.11 -14.43 0.54
CA SER A 218 13.36 -13.79 0.12
C SER A 218 13.38 -13.69 -1.39
N MET A 219 13.59 -12.47 -1.91
CA MET A 219 13.44 -12.18 -3.32
C MET A 219 14.60 -11.35 -3.88
N LEU A 220 15.01 -11.66 -5.10
CA LEU A 220 15.88 -10.82 -5.93
C LEU A 220 15.08 -10.24 -7.07
N LEU A 221 15.23 -8.94 -7.33
CA LEU A 221 14.52 -8.23 -8.38
C LEU A 221 15.50 -7.64 -9.40
N ARG A 222 15.10 -7.64 -10.67
CA ARG A 222 15.73 -6.86 -11.74
C ARG A 222 14.82 -5.73 -12.15
N LEU A 223 15.32 -4.51 -12.09
CA LEU A 223 14.58 -3.30 -12.41
C LEU A 223 14.97 -2.77 -13.79
N SER A 224 14.14 -1.89 -14.34
CA SER A 224 14.49 -1.12 -15.53
C SER A 224 15.78 -0.32 -15.29
N GLY A 225 16.50 0.03 -16.36
CA GLY A 225 17.79 0.73 -16.25
C GLY A 225 18.95 -0.11 -15.72
N GLY A 226 18.76 -1.43 -15.49
CA GLY A 226 19.80 -2.36 -15.03
C GLY A 226 20.01 -2.42 -13.51
N ALA A 227 19.24 -1.66 -12.73
CA ALA A 227 19.28 -1.72 -11.27
C ALA A 227 18.78 -3.07 -10.76
N LYS A 228 19.18 -3.44 -9.53
CA LYS A 228 18.80 -4.68 -8.85
C LYS A 228 18.25 -4.38 -7.47
N ALA A 229 17.36 -5.26 -6.96
CA ALA A 229 16.93 -5.18 -5.58
C ALA A 229 17.06 -6.51 -4.83
N MET A 230 17.35 -6.40 -3.53
CA MET A 230 17.11 -7.44 -2.53
C MET A 230 15.84 -7.04 -1.77
N PHE A 231 14.89 -7.94 -1.72
CA PHE A 231 13.61 -7.69 -1.09
C PHE A 231 13.18 -8.86 -0.24
N THR A 232 13.03 -8.62 1.06
CA THR A 232 12.58 -9.65 2.00
C THR A 232 11.32 -9.21 2.72
N VAL A 233 10.42 -10.16 2.97
CA VAL A 233 9.20 -9.96 3.73
C VAL A 233 8.95 -11.13 4.66
N SER A 234 8.60 -10.87 5.91
CA SER A 234 8.38 -11.93 6.91
C SER A 234 7.26 -11.56 7.89
N LYS A 235 6.47 -12.58 8.27
CA LYS A 235 5.53 -12.50 9.41
C LYS A 235 6.03 -13.28 10.63
N VAL A 236 7.19 -13.92 10.49
CA VAL A 236 7.80 -14.78 11.51
C VAL A 236 9.14 -14.26 12.02
N ALA A 237 9.49 -13.01 11.71
CA ALA A 237 10.68 -12.34 12.21
C ALA A 237 10.50 -11.97 13.69
N THR A 238 10.95 -12.85 14.59
CA THR A 238 10.77 -12.71 16.03
C THR A 238 11.34 -11.38 16.54
N GLY A 239 10.51 -10.62 17.28
CA GLY A 239 10.90 -9.34 17.87
C GLY A 239 10.60 -8.12 16.97
N GLU A 240 10.38 -8.31 15.68
CA GLU A 240 10.01 -7.22 14.77
C GLU A 240 8.50 -6.89 14.88
N GLU A 241 8.20 -5.60 14.85
CA GLU A 241 6.82 -5.09 14.96
C GLU A 241 6.25 -4.76 13.55
N ASN A 242 6.77 -3.70 12.92
CA ASN A 242 6.37 -3.27 11.58
C ASN A 242 7.56 -2.66 10.83
N GLY A 243 8.65 -3.40 10.78
CA GLY A 243 9.97 -2.97 10.32
C GLY A 243 10.07 -2.85 8.79
N VAL A 244 9.57 -1.75 8.22
CA VAL A 244 9.81 -1.42 6.81
C VAL A 244 11.05 -0.55 6.71
N ARG A 245 12.09 -1.08 6.08
CA ARG A 245 13.38 -0.39 5.90
C ARG A 245 13.75 -0.36 4.42
N LEU A 246 13.88 0.84 3.87
CA LEU A 246 14.24 1.07 2.47
C LEU A 246 15.62 1.72 2.37
N ARG A 247 16.51 1.13 1.58
CA ARG A 247 17.79 1.71 1.18
C ARG A 247 17.88 1.75 -0.34
N VAL A 248 18.21 2.90 -0.89
CA VAL A 248 18.43 3.08 -2.33
C VAL A 248 19.85 3.61 -2.55
N TYR A 249 20.61 2.90 -3.36
CA TYR A 249 22.00 3.21 -3.66
C TYR A 249 22.12 3.65 -5.12
N GLY A 250 22.60 4.87 -5.31
CA GLY A 250 23.00 5.40 -6.61
C GLY A 250 24.49 5.65 -6.67
N ASP A 251 24.98 6.08 -7.83
CA ASP A 251 26.40 6.34 -8.10
C ASP A 251 26.91 7.64 -7.46
N LYS A 252 26.02 8.56 -7.02
CA LYS A 252 26.38 9.82 -6.34
C LYS A 252 26.07 9.83 -4.85
N ALA A 253 24.97 9.19 -4.45
CA ALA A 253 24.54 9.15 -3.07
C ALA A 253 23.64 7.94 -2.80
N SER A 254 23.38 7.66 -1.52
CA SER A 254 22.38 6.69 -1.10
C SER A 254 21.40 7.32 -0.13
N LEU A 255 20.16 6.77 -0.08
CA LEU A 255 19.17 7.16 0.92
C LEU A 255 18.75 5.97 1.80
N TYR A 256 18.32 6.30 3.01
CA TYR A 256 17.74 5.36 3.96
C TYR A 256 16.48 5.95 4.60
N TRP A 257 15.41 5.17 4.59
CA TRP A 257 14.16 5.47 5.29
C TRP A 257 13.71 4.25 6.11
N ASN A 258 13.24 4.51 7.34
CA ASN A 258 12.71 3.53 8.26
C ASN A 258 11.30 3.94 8.68
N GLN A 259 10.32 3.03 8.57
CA GLN A 259 8.93 3.32 8.90
C GLN A 259 8.74 3.61 10.41
N GLU A 260 9.48 2.96 11.29
CA GLU A 260 9.38 3.17 12.73
C GLU A 260 9.98 4.51 13.17
N GLU A 261 10.80 5.13 12.31
CA GLU A 261 11.36 6.48 12.44
C GLU A 261 10.95 7.37 11.26
N ASN A 262 9.74 7.25 10.80
CA ASN A 262 9.24 7.75 9.52
C ASN A 262 9.35 9.27 9.31
N ASN A 263 9.63 10.05 10.36
CA ASN A 263 9.78 11.51 10.30
C ASN A 263 11.16 11.97 9.85
N TYR A 264 12.06 11.03 9.55
CA TYR A 264 13.43 11.29 9.13
C TYR A 264 13.74 10.57 7.82
N LEU A 265 14.65 11.16 7.03
CA LEU A 265 15.24 10.57 5.85
C LEU A 265 16.73 10.88 5.84
N SER A 266 17.57 9.84 5.81
CA SER A 266 19.01 9.98 5.69
C SER A 266 19.44 9.92 4.24
N VAL A 267 20.37 10.81 3.85
CA VAL A 267 21.08 10.75 2.56
C VAL A 267 22.58 10.79 2.82
N LYS A 268 23.29 9.81 2.29
CA LYS A 268 24.73 9.61 2.49
C LYS A 268 25.50 9.84 1.21
N TYR A 269 26.64 10.51 1.32
CA TYR A 269 27.51 10.86 0.21
C TYR A 269 28.89 10.23 0.40
N PRO A 270 29.63 9.85 -0.67
CA PRO A 270 30.96 9.24 -0.53
C PRO A 270 32.02 10.18 0.08
N PHE A 271 31.89 11.51 -0.16
CA PHE A 271 32.90 12.49 0.24
C PHE A 271 32.30 13.68 1.00
N ALA A 272 31.11 13.57 1.57
CA ALA A 272 30.46 14.61 2.36
C ALA A 272 29.74 13.99 3.55
N PRO A 273 29.46 14.79 4.61
CA PRO A 273 28.68 14.34 5.75
C PRO A 273 27.29 13.83 5.37
N GLU A 274 26.81 12.85 6.12
CA GLU A 274 25.42 12.40 6.04
C GLU A 274 24.48 13.57 6.36
N ARG A 275 23.41 13.69 5.56
CA ARG A 275 22.30 14.64 5.80
C ARG A 275 21.09 13.91 6.29
N ILE A 276 20.55 14.34 7.44
CA ILE A 276 19.29 13.85 7.99
C ILE A 276 18.23 14.91 7.78
N TYR A 277 17.33 14.66 6.84
CA TYR A 277 16.16 15.50 6.60
C TYR A 277 15.05 15.20 7.61
N LYS A 278 14.44 16.25 8.15
CA LYS A 278 13.36 16.15 9.13
C LYS A 278 12.04 16.59 8.49
N ARG A 279 10.98 15.82 8.73
CA ARG A 279 9.64 16.14 8.25
C ARG A 279 9.25 17.58 8.60
N ASN A 280 8.67 18.27 7.62
CA ASN A 280 8.15 19.64 7.73
C ASN A 280 9.17 20.70 8.21
N ALA A 281 10.47 20.44 8.15
CA ALA A 281 11.48 21.47 8.36
C ALA A 281 11.35 22.57 7.27
N PRO A 282 11.81 23.80 7.54
CA PRO A 282 11.61 24.95 6.62
C PRO A 282 12.06 24.68 5.19
N TYR A 283 13.18 23.98 5.02
CA TYR A 283 13.80 23.65 3.72
C TYR A 283 13.07 22.55 2.92
N ILE A 284 12.11 21.83 3.52
CA ILE A 284 11.44 20.70 2.84
C ILE A 284 10.65 21.15 1.61
N GLY A 285 10.04 22.34 1.67
CA GLY A 285 9.25 22.88 0.54
C GLY A 285 10.07 23.06 -0.73
N ASP A 286 11.33 23.46 -0.61
CA ASP A 286 12.26 23.66 -1.72
C ASP A 286 12.74 22.33 -2.34
N LEU A 287 12.75 21.26 -1.51
CA LEU A 287 13.16 19.92 -1.92
C LEU A 287 11.98 19.09 -2.46
N SER A 288 10.81 19.20 -1.85
CA SER A 288 9.62 18.45 -2.20
C SER A 288 8.35 19.22 -1.79
N ALA A 289 7.67 19.77 -2.76
CA ALA A 289 6.37 20.44 -2.54
C ALA A 289 5.35 19.42 -2.02
N ALA A 290 5.36 18.17 -2.51
CA ALA A 290 4.47 17.10 -2.08
C ALA A 290 4.69 16.74 -0.60
N SER A 291 5.96 16.56 -0.18
CA SER A 291 6.30 16.31 1.23
C SER A 291 5.81 17.43 2.14
N LYS A 292 6.00 18.67 1.72
CA LYS A 292 5.54 19.87 2.48
C LYS A 292 4.03 19.92 2.60
N ALA A 293 3.32 19.74 1.49
CA ALA A 293 1.86 19.80 1.44
C ALA A 293 1.17 18.73 2.29
N LEU A 294 1.79 17.53 2.38
CA LEU A 294 1.25 16.39 3.12
C LEU A 294 1.67 16.34 4.60
N SER A 295 2.45 17.32 5.07
CA SER A 295 2.80 17.49 6.49
C SER A 295 1.82 18.45 7.17
N ARG A 296 1.26 18.06 8.32
CA ARG A 296 0.21 18.83 9.02
C ARG A 296 0.76 19.71 10.14
N ILE A 297 1.63 19.13 10.97
CA ILE A 297 2.13 19.79 12.20
C ILE A 297 3.59 20.22 12.03
N PRO A 298 4.08 21.21 12.81
CA PRO A 298 5.44 21.71 12.68
C PRO A 298 6.53 20.64 12.88
N ALA A 299 7.72 20.92 12.38
CA ALA A 299 8.89 20.07 12.64
C ALA A 299 9.11 19.88 14.14
N GLY A 300 9.58 18.70 14.54
CA GLY A 300 9.75 18.33 15.96
C GLY A 300 8.53 17.65 16.61
N HIS A 301 7.36 17.72 16.00
CA HIS A 301 6.18 16.95 16.38
C HIS A 301 6.02 15.79 15.41
N HIS A 302 5.84 14.57 15.90
CA HIS A 302 5.82 13.36 15.04
C HIS A 302 4.45 13.14 14.41
N GLU A 303 4.44 12.82 13.13
CA GLU A 303 3.32 12.22 12.41
C GLU A 303 3.62 10.75 12.15
N GLY A 304 2.59 9.92 11.98
CA GLY A 304 2.75 8.48 11.88
C GLY A 304 1.86 7.82 10.83
N PHE A 305 1.43 6.59 11.16
CA PHE A 305 0.70 5.72 10.25
C PHE A 305 -0.65 6.30 9.81
N ILE A 306 -1.39 6.93 10.75
CA ILE A 306 -2.72 7.49 10.45
C ILE A 306 -2.58 8.68 9.50
N GLU A 307 -1.61 9.56 9.72
CA GLU A 307 -1.35 10.72 8.87
C GLU A 307 -0.92 10.29 7.46
N GLY A 308 -0.07 9.25 7.35
CA GLY A 308 0.30 8.66 6.06
C GLY A 308 -0.92 8.11 5.32
N PHE A 309 -1.83 7.45 6.04
CA PHE A 309 -3.07 6.94 5.47
C PHE A 309 -4.03 8.08 5.08
N ALA A 310 -4.14 9.13 5.92
CA ALA A 310 -4.94 10.32 5.65
C ALA A 310 -4.45 11.07 4.40
N ASN A 311 -3.14 11.04 4.12
CA ASN A 311 -2.57 11.63 2.92
C ASN A 311 -3.03 10.93 1.64
N ILE A 312 -3.19 9.60 1.65
CA ILE A 312 -3.79 8.85 0.54
C ILE A 312 -5.24 9.31 0.33
N TYR A 313 -6.02 9.44 1.41
CA TYR A 313 -7.39 9.93 1.32
C TYR A 313 -7.48 11.37 0.83
N ARG A 314 -6.56 12.26 1.23
CA ARG A 314 -6.53 13.65 0.74
C ARG A 314 -6.41 13.70 -0.77
N GLU A 315 -5.45 12.99 -1.34
CA GLU A 315 -5.22 12.93 -2.77
C GLU A 315 -6.35 12.21 -3.52
N PHE A 316 -6.85 11.10 -2.98
CA PHE A 316 -8.00 10.38 -3.54
C PHE A 316 -9.26 11.23 -3.55
N CYS A 317 -9.61 11.89 -2.44
CA CYS A 317 -10.79 12.75 -2.36
C CYS A 317 -10.67 13.97 -3.29
N ALA A 318 -9.47 14.52 -3.47
CA ALA A 318 -9.23 15.57 -4.45
C ALA A 318 -9.52 15.08 -5.87
N ALA A 319 -9.02 13.92 -6.25
CA ALA A 319 -9.30 13.30 -7.55
C ALA A 319 -10.80 13.02 -7.77
N VAL A 320 -11.52 12.61 -6.73
CA VAL A 320 -12.98 12.41 -6.79
C VAL A 320 -13.71 13.73 -7.02
N ARG A 321 -13.24 14.86 -6.43
CA ARG A 321 -13.87 16.17 -6.58
C ARG A 321 -13.63 16.81 -7.94
N ASP A 322 -12.35 16.89 -8.36
CA ASP A 322 -11.95 17.69 -9.52
C ASP A 322 -11.74 16.89 -10.81
N ARG A 323 -11.79 15.55 -10.70
CA ARG A 323 -11.60 14.62 -11.82
C ARG A 323 -10.23 14.73 -12.51
N LYS A 324 -9.21 15.18 -11.78
CA LYS A 324 -7.83 15.30 -12.27
C LYS A 324 -6.95 14.23 -11.67
N PRO A 325 -5.79 13.93 -12.29
CA PRO A 325 -4.78 13.08 -11.66
C PRO A 325 -4.24 13.71 -10.37
N HIS A 326 -4.12 12.90 -9.33
CA HIS A 326 -3.53 13.24 -8.04
C HIS A 326 -2.52 12.18 -7.62
N ASP A 327 -1.70 12.48 -6.61
CA ASP A 327 -0.54 11.67 -6.20
C ASP A 327 -0.91 10.60 -5.16
N PHE A 328 -1.75 9.65 -5.55
CA PHE A 328 -2.10 8.46 -4.77
C PHE A 328 -2.02 7.20 -5.64
N PRO A 329 -1.80 6.00 -5.04
CA PRO A 329 -1.78 4.76 -5.79
C PRO A 329 -3.17 4.40 -6.34
N GLY A 330 -3.22 4.14 -7.63
CA GLY A 330 -4.46 3.83 -8.36
C GLY A 330 -4.55 2.38 -8.83
N ALA A 331 -5.47 2.14 -9.76
CA ALA A 331 -5.71 0.81 -10.33
C ALA A 331 -4.47 0.22 -11.00
N HIS A 332 -3.64 1.06 -11.64
CA HIS A 332 -2.40 0.63 -12.29
C HIS A 332 -1.43 -0.03 -11.29
N GLU A 333 -1.19 0.61 -10.15
CA GLU A 333 -0.36 0.08 -9.07
C GLU A 333 -0.96 -1.21 -8.51
N GLY A 334 -2.29 -1.31 -8.43
CA GLY A 334 -3.00 -2.53 -8.08
C GLY A 334 -2.69 -3.69 -9.05
N VAL A 335 -2.76 -3.44 -10.35
CA VAL A 335 -2.42 -4.43 -11.39
C VAL A 335 -0.94 -4.81 -11.33
N ARG A 336 -0.03 -3.83 -11.16
CA ARG A 336 1.40 -4.07 -11.04
C ARG A 336 1.72 -4.98 -9.85
N THR A 337 1.11 -4.74 -8.70
CA THR A 337 1.33 -5.57 -7.50
C THR A 337 0.79 -6.98 -7.67
N MET A 338 -0.37 -7.17 -8.32
CA MET A 338 -0.89 -8.52 -8.58
C MET A 338 -0.02 -9.30 -9.57
N ARG A 339 0.50 -8.64 -10.59
CA ARG A 339 1.46 -9.24 -11.53
C ARG A 339 2.73 -9.70 -10.83
N PHE A 340 3.24 -8.89 -9.89
CA PHE A 340 4.37 -9.25 -9.05
C PHE A 340 4.07 -10.47 -8.16
N VAL A 341 2.91 -10.51 -7.49
CA VAL A 341 2.51 -11.66 -6.65
C VAL A 341 2.50 -12.94 -7.47
N GLU A 342 1.84 -12.95 -8.63
CA GLU A 342 1.81 -14.13 -9.50
C GLU A 342 3.20 -14.54 -10.00
N ALA A 343 4.04 -13.57 -10.36
CA ALA A 343 5.41 -13.86 -10.80
C ALA A 343 6.26 -14.46 -9.68
N ALA A 344 6.14 -13.95 -8.44
CA ALA A 344 6.84 -14.50 -7.28
C ALA A 344 6.41 -15.93 -6.99
N LEU A 345 5.10 -16.22 -7.05
CA LEU A 345 4.56 -17.56 -6.87
C LEU A 345 5.04 -18.54 -7.97
N ARG A 346 5.05 -18.10 -9.24
CA ARG A 346 5.58 -18.90 -10.35
C ARG A 346 7.06 -19.17 -10.17
N SER A 347 7.86 -18.16 -9.77
CA SER A 347 9.28 -18.30 -9.51
C SER A 347 9.55 -19.41 -8.48
N ASN A 348 8.89 -19.34 -7.33
CA ASN A 348 9.02 -20.33 -6.27
C ASN A 348 8.59 -21.74 -6.74
N LYS A 349 7.43 -21.85 -7.39
CA LYS A 349 6.90 -23.13 -7.91
C LYS A 349 7.82 -23.78 -8.93
N ASN A 350 8.55 -22.99 -9.73
CA ASN A 350 9.43 -23.44 -10.80
C ASN A 350 10.88 -23.67 -10.32
N GLY A 351 11.11 -23.83 -9.02
CA GLY A 351 12.44 -24.06 -8.43
C GLY A 351 13.29 -22.80 -8.40
N ASN A 352 12.71 -21.71 -7.97
CA ASN A 352 13.35 -20.40 -7.72
C ASN A 352 14.04 -19.86 -8.98
N ARG A 353 13.31 -19.78 -10.08
CA ARG A 353 13.79 -19.25 -11.36
C ARG A 353 13.30 -17.81 -11.58
N TRP A 354 14.06 -17.07 -12.42
CA TRP A 354 13.66 -15.73 -12.83
C TRP A 354 12.36 -15.74 -13.63
N GLU A 355 11.36 -15.00 -13.15
CA GLU A 355 10.07 -14.83 -13.80
C GLU A 355 9.83 -13.36 -14.17
N LYS A 356 9.12 -13.12 -15.27
CA LYS A 356 8.74 -11.77 -15.70
C LYS A 356 7.58 -11.24 -14.85
N VAL A 357 7.69 -9.98 -14.45
CA VAL A 357 6.67 -9.20 -13.73
C VAL A 357 5.91 -8.31 -14.71
#